data_f7eb813c9e60a2d04c41328abb7d3519
#
_entry.id   f7eb813c9e60a2d04c41328abb7d3519
#
_cell.length_a   1.000
_cell.length_b   1.000
_cell.length_c   1.000
_cell.angle_alpha   90.00
_cell.angle_beta   90.00
_cell.angle_gamma   90.00
#
_symmetry.space_group_name_H-M   'P 1'
#
loop_
_entity.id
_entity.type
_entity.pdbx_description
1 polymer ?
#
loop_
_entity_poly.entity_id
_entity_poly.type
_entity_poly.pdbx_seq_one_letter_code
_entity_poly.pdbx_strand_id
1 'polypeptide(L)'
;MEKLLNKLLADLVVEYHKLQSYHWYLKGYHFFDDHPKLESYYDMVAGMVDDVAEDMLKLSLSPESTLKGFLAISAIKEAENEEVTSAEAFASVLADFKVLRDDVLAVKKAADEEGDYLTSALMDDYIERFYKEIWMLGQVLK
;
A
#
# COMPACT_ATOMS: atom_id res chain seq x y z
N MET A 1 13.95 -13.22 -0.83
CA MET A 1 13.10 -12.40 -1.72
C MET A 1 11.61 -12.73 -1.58
N GLU A 2 11.22 -13.96 -1.63
CA GLU A 2 9.79 -14.35 -1.55
C GLU A 2 9.09 -13.82 -0.30
N LYS A 3 9.75 -13.93 0.87
CA LYS A 3 9.18 -13.42 2.13
C LYS A 3 8.97 -11.91 2.10
N LEU A 4 9.91 -11.15 1.55
CA LEU A 4 9.80 -9.69 1.46
C LEU A 4 8.70 -9.28 0.49
N LEU A 5 8.59 -9.94 -0.65
CA LEU A 5 7.53 -9.67 -1.62
C LEU A 5 6.16 -10.05 -1.08
N ASN A 6 6.03 -11.17 -0.37
CA ASN A 6 4.77 -11.54 0.27
C ASN A 6 4.37 -10.56 1.38
N LYS A 7 5.33 -10.01 2.11
CA LYS A 7 5.03 -8.96 3.10
C LYS A 7 4.50 -7.70 2.41
N LEU A 8 5.17 -7.25 1.36
CA LEU A 8 4.70 -6.10 0.57
C LEU A 8 3.30 -6.37 0.00
N LEU A 9 3.09 -7.53 -0.59
CA LEU A 9 1.81 -7.92 -1.16
C LEU A 9 0.70 -7.92 -0.11
N ALA A 10 0.95 -8.51 1.05
CA ALA A 10 -0.02 -8.56 2.15
C ALA A 10 -0.37 -7.16 2.66
N ASP A 11 0.63 -6.30 2.85
CA ASP A 11 0.42 -4.92 3.29
C ASP A 11 -0.37 -4.13 2.25
N LEU A 12 -0.09 -4.33 0.95
CA LEU A 12 -0.85 -3.69 -0.13
C LEU A 12 -2.32 -4.15 -0.14
N VAL A 13 -2.58 -5.44 0.03
CA VAL A 13 -3.96 -5.97 0.04
C VAL A 13 -4.76 -5.44 1.21
N VAL A 14 -4.19 -5.42 2.41
CA VAL A 14 -4.88 -4.88 3.59
C VAL A 14 -5.11 -3.38 3.43
N GLU A 15 -4.11 -2.63 2.94
CA GLU A 15 -4.25 -1.19 2.69
C GLU A 15 -5.31 -0.89 1.64
N TYR A 16 -5.38 -1.68 0.56
CA TYR A 16 -6.40 -1.53 -0.47
C TYR A 16 -7.80 -1.47 0.14
N HIS A 17 -8.15 -2.45 0.94
CA HIS A 17 -9.49 -2.50 1.53
C HIS A 17 -9.67 -1.48 2.66
N LYS A 18 -8.61 -1.19 3.42
CA LYS A 18 -8.64 -0.13 4.43
C LYS A 18 -8.95 1.24 3.82
N LEU A 19 -8.32 1.56 2.70
CA LEU A 19 -8.62 2.79 1.94
C LEU A 19 -10.06 2.80 1.45
N GLN A 20 -10.57 1.66 1.00
CA GLN A 20 -11.95 1.51 0.57
C GLN A 20 -12.93 1.73 1.73
N SER A 21 -12.62 1.19 2.90
CA SER A 21 -13.40 1.41 4.12
C SER A 21 -13.45 2.90 4.49
N TYR A 22 -12.32 3.57 4.47
CA TYR A 22 -12.27 5.02 4.72
C TYR A 22 -13.05 5.82 3.67
N HIS A 23 -12.96 5.43 2.41
CA HIS A 23 -13.71 6.04 1.31
C HIS A 23 -15.22 5.95 1.56
N TRP A 24 -15.72 4.81 2.04
CA TRP A 24 -17.14 4.60 2.34
C TRP A 24 -17.60 5.33 3.60
N TYR A 25 -16.79 5.34 4.65
CA TYR A 25 -17.17 5.83 5.98
C TYR A 25 -16.70 7.25 6.28
N LEU A 26 -16.09 7.91 5.30
CA LEU A 26 -15.63 9.29 5.47
C LEU A 26 -16.81 10.21 5.78
N LYS A 27 -16.62 11.13 6.74
CA LYS A 27 -17.59 12.17 7.06
C LYS A 27 -16.91 13.53 7.22
N GLY A 28 -17.68 14.59 7.03
CA GLY A 28 -17.24 15.95 7.30
C GLY A 28 -17.25 16.83 6.05
N TYR A 29 -16.83 18.06 6.27
CA TYR A 29 -16.95 19.14 5.29
C TYR A 29 -16.19 18.85 3.98
N HIS A 30 -15.08 18.13 4.06
CA HIS A 30 -14.22 17.86 2.91
C HIS A 30 -14.58 16.56 2.16
N PHE A 31 -15.77 16.01 2.40
CA PHE A 31 -16.20 14.75 1.81
C PHE A 31 -16.07 14.73 0.27
N PHE A 32 -16.50 15.80 -0.40
CA PHE A 32 -16.48 15.81 -1.86
C PHE A 32 -15.07 15.77 -2.46
N ASP A 33 -14.07 16.28 -1.75
CA ASP A 33 -12.69 16.25 -2.20
C ASP A 33 -11.97 14.98 -1.75
N ASP A 34 -12.22 14.55 -0.53
CA ASP A 34 -11.43 13.50 0.11
C ASP A 34 -11.96 12.09 -0.20
N HIS A 35 -13.26 11.95 -0.42
CA HIS A 35 -13.85 10.69 -0.87
C HIS A 35 -13.25 10.21 -2.20
N PRO A 36 -13.22 11.02 -3.28
CA PRO A 36 -12.56 10.60 -4.51
C PRO A 36 -11.04 10.51 -4.39
N LYS A 37 -10.41 11.25 -3.47
CA LYS A 37 -8.97 11.11 -3.22
C LYS A 37 -8.63 9.73 -2.67
N LEU A 38 -9.43 9.24 -1.72
CA LEU A 38 -9.27 7.88 -1.18
C LEU A 38 -9.48 6.82 -2.27
N GLU A 39 -10.43 7.03 -3.17
CA GLU A 39 -10.62 6.14 -4.33
C GLU A 39 -9.38 6.10 -5.22
N SER A 40 -8.78 7.26 -5.51
CA SER A 40 -7.56 7.32 -6.31
C SER A 40 -6.43 6.52 -5.65
N TYR A 41 -6.37 6.53 -4.32
CA TYR A 41 -5.39 5.76 -3.57
C TYR A 41 -5.64 4.25 -3.65
N TYR A 42 -6.88 3.80 -3.47
CA TYR A 42 -7.10 2.36 -3.54
C TYR A 42 -6.99 1.82 -4.97
N ASP A 43 -7.29 2.62 -5.98
CA ASP A 43 -7.04 2.25 -7.37
C ASP A 43 -5.53 2.08 -7.63
N MET A 44 -4.72 2.99 -7.14
CA MET A 44 -3.26 2.91 -7.21
C MET A 44 -2.75 1.63 -6.55
N VAL A 45 -3.19 1.38 -5.33
CA VAL A 45 -2.75 0.20 -4.55
C VAL A 45 -3.23 -1.10 -5.20
N ALA A 46 -4.45 -1.13 -5.76
CA ALA A 46 -4.94 -2.30 -6.49
C ALA A 46 -4.03 -2.68 -7.67
N GLY A 47 -3.56 -1.68 -8.42
CA GLY A 47 -2.59 -1.90 -9.50
C GLY A 47 -1.28 -2.50 -8.98
N MET A 48 -0.80 -2.00 -7.84
CA MET A 48 0.43 -2.51 -7.22
C MET A 48 0.26 -3.97 -6.73
N VAL A 49 -0.90 -4.31 -6.18
CA VAL A 49 -1.22 -5.69 -5.77
C VAL A 49 -1.04 -6.65 -6.95
N ASP A 50 -1.64 -6.32 -8.08
CA ASP A 50 -1.57 -7.16 -9.27
C ASP A 50 -0.14 -7.26 -9.79
N ASP A 51 0.55 -6.13 -9.90
CA ASP A 51 1.93 -6.07 -10.38
C ASP A 51 2.88 -6.91 -9.51
N VAL A 52 2.78 -6.81 -8.19
CA VAL A 52 3.66 -7.55 -7.26
C VAL A 52 3.40 -9.05 -7.33
N ALA A 53 2.13 -9.47 -7.34
CA ALA A 53 1.80 -10.88 -7.45
C ALA A 53 2.31 -11.47 -8.77
N GLU A 54 2.13 -10.77 -9.88
CA GLU A 54 2.60 -11.21 -11.18
C GLU A 54 4.13 -11.18 -11.29
N ASP A 55 4.79 -10.20 -10.69
CA ASP A 55 6.26 -10.15 -10.60
C ASP A 55 6.80 -11.41 -9.91
N MET A 56 6.17 -11.79 -8.79
CA MET A 56 6.52 -13.04 -8.09
C MET A 56 6.37 -14.27 -8.96
N LEU A 57 5.27 -14.37 -9.71
CA LEU A 57 5.02 -15.50 -10.60
C LEU A 57 6.05 -15.55 -11.74
N LYS A 58 6.44 -14.39 -12.29
CA LYS A 58 7.49 -14.31 -13.31
C LYS A 58 8.84 -14.83 -12.80
N LEU A 59 9.09 -14.67 -11.50
CA LEU A 59 10.30 -15.15 -10.83
C LEU A 59 10.17 -16.61 -10.33
N SER A 60 9.08 -17.29 -10.64
CA SER A 60 8.76 -18.63 -10.13
C SER A 60 8.65 -18.69 -8.60
N LEU A 61 8.25 -17.59 -7.98
CA LEU A 61 7.93 -17.51 -6.56
C LEU A 61 6.44 -17.76 -6.33
N SER A 62 6.06 -17.96 -5.06
CA SER A 62 4.68 -18.30 -4.66
C SER A 62 4.03 -17.16 -3.92
N PRO A 63 3.21 -16.31 -4.59
CA PRO A 63 2.47 -15.27 -3.88
C PRO A 63 1.38 -15.87 -2.99
N GLU A 64 1.22 -15.31 -1.80
CA GLU A 64 0.03 -15.56 -0.97
C GLU A 64 -1.20 -15.11 -1.74
N SER A 65 -2.32 -15.83 -1.61
CA SER A 65 -3.53 -15.47 -2.34
C SER A 65 -4.81 -15.57 -1.52
N THR A 66 -4.73 -15.85 -0.22
CA THR A 66 -5.90 -15.91 0.64
C THR A 66 -5.99 -14.67 1.54
N LEU A 67 -7.21 -14.19 1.78
CA LEU A 67 -7.41 -13.05 2.69
C LEU A 67 -6.90 -13.36 4.10
N LYS A 68 -7.13 -14.58 4.58
CA LYS A 68 -6.63 -15.02 5.88
C LYS A 68 -5.11 -14.96 5.95
N GLY A 69 -4.43 -15.41 4.89
CA GLY A 69 -2.97 -15.36 4.79
C GLY A 69 -2.45 -13.93 4.77
N PHE A 70 -3.08 -13.06 4.00
CA PHE A 70 -2.70 -11.64 3.96
C PHE A 70 -2.82 -10.97 5.32
N LEU A 71 -3.93 -11.21 6.03
CA LEU A 71 -4.12 -10.66 7.38
C LEU A 71 -3.10 -11.19 8.38
N ALA A 72 -2.68 -12.43 8.25
CA ALA A 72 -1.66 -13.03 9.12
C ALA A 72 -0.26 -12.44 8.87
N ILE A 73 0.06 -12.07 7.64
CA ILE A 73 1.37 -11.56 7.23
C ILE A 73 1.48 -10.04 7.42
N SER A 74 0.41 -9.30 7.16
CA SER A 74 0.43 -7.84 7.10
C SER A 74 0.76 -7.20 8.45
N ALA A 75 1.54 -6.11 8.40
CA ALA A 75 1.77 -5.23 9.53
C ALA A 75 0.75 -4.08 9.61
N ILE A 76 -0.07 -3.91 8.58
CA ILE A 76 -1.10 -2.86 8.52
C ILE A 76 -2.37 -3.40 9.17
N LYS A 77 -2.98 -2.59 10.04
CA LYS A 77 -4.23 -2.94 10.72
C LYS A 77 -5.43 -2.47 9.90
N GLU A 78 -6.48 -3.28 9.88
CA GLU A 78 -7.74 -2.90 9.25
C GLU A 78 -8.34 -1.64 9.91
N ALA A 79 -9.15 -0.90 9.15
CA ALA A 79 -9.93 0.20 9.71
C ALA A 79 -11.06 -0.34 10.59
N GLU A 80 -11.45 0.46 11.58
CA GLU A 80 -12.64 0.17 12.37
C GLU A 80 -13.90 0.33 11.51
N ASN A 81 -14.94 -0.43 11.82
CA ASN A 81 -16.21 -0.39 11.10
C ASN A 81 -17.08 0.76 11.62
N GLU A 82 -16.61 2.00 11.44
CA GLU A 82 -17.25 3.22 11.95
C GLU A 82 -16.89 4.44 11.11
N GLU A 83 -17.67 5.50 11.24
CA GLU A 83 -17.39 6.76 10.56
C GLU A 83 -16.04 7.34 10.97
N VAL A 84 -15.37 8.02 10.03
CA VAL A 84 -14.03 8.57 10.21
C VAL A 84 -13.97 9.99 9.61
N THR A 85 -13.23 10.89 10.26
CA THR A 85 -12.97 12.22 9.70
C THR A 85 -11.80 12.17 8.72
N SER A 86 -11.70 13.17 7.84
CA SER A 86 -10.57 13.30 6.91
C SER A 86 -9.22 13.31 7.64
N ALA A 87 -9.10 14.06 8.73
CA ALA A 87 -7.86 14.14 9.49
C ALA A 87 -7.44 12.78 10.05
N GLU A 88 -8.39 12.04 10.62
CA GLU A 88 -8.14 10.69 11.15
C GLU A 88 -7.75 9.71 10.04
N ALA A 89 -8.50 9.72 8.94
CA ALA A 89 -8.24 8.82 7.80
C ALA A 89 -6.86 9.10 7.20
N PHE A 90 -6.54 10.34 6.87
CA PHE A 90 -5.27 10.68 6.24
C PHE A 90 -4.07 10.50 7.16
N ALA A 91 -4.22 10.70 8.48
CA ALA A 91 -3.15 10.38 9.43
C ALA A 91 -2.83 8.88 9.42
N SER A 92 -3.86 8.04 9.39
CA SER A 92 -3.68 6.58 9.29
C SER A 92 -3.06 6.19 7.95
N VAL A 93 -3.54 6.75 6.85
CA VAL A 93 -3.00 6.48 5.50
C VAL A 93 -1.53 6.89 5.42
N LEU A 94 -1.15 8.04 6.00
CA LEU A 94 0.24 8.48 6.04
C LEU A 94 1.12 7.46 6.76
N ALA A 95 0.69 6.97 7.91
CA ALA A 95 1.43 5.95 8.66
C ALA A 95 1.56 4.65 7.85
N ASP A 96 0.50 4.22 7.19
CA ASP A 96 0.48 3.01 6.38
C ASP A 96 1.37 3.15 5.13
N PHE A 97 1.36 4.30 4.47
CA PHE A 97 2.22 4.55 3.32
C PHE A 97 3.71 4.55 3.69
N LYS A 98 4.04 4.96 4.91
CA LYS A 98 5.42 4.83 5.41
C LYS A 98 5.81 3.36 5.59
N VAL A 99 4.90 2.51 6.06
CA VAL A 99 5.13 1.06 6.13
C VAL A 99 5.37 0.50 4.72
N LEU A 100 4.50 0.84 3.78
CA LEU A 100 4.62 0.39 2.39
C LEU A 100 5.91 0.88 1.73
N ARG A 101 6.31 2.12 1.96
CA ARG A 101 7.60 2.65 1.50
C ARG A 101 8.77 1.80 2.03
N ASP A 102 8.74 1.48 3.31
CA ASP A 102 9.81 0.69 3.93
C ASP A 102 9.84 -0.74 3.37
N ASP A 103 8.68 -1.33 3.11
CA ASP A 103 8.59 -2.64 2.44
C ASP A 103 9.21 -2.58 1.05
N VAL A 104 8.86 -1.55 0.28
CA VAL A 104 9.38 -1.35 -1.09
C VAL A 104 10.90 -1.17 -1.06
N LEU A 105 11.42 -0.38 -0.13
CA LEU A 105 12.86 -0.17 0.01
C LEU A 105 13.59 -1.47 0.37
N ALA A 106 13.00 -2.30 1.21
CA ALA A 106 13.56 -3.61 1.57
C ALA A 106 13.61 -4.55 0.36
N VAL A 107 12.54 -4.58 -0.44
CA VAL A 107 12.49 -5.37 -1.68
C VAL A 107 13.51 -4.85 -2.69
N LYS A 108 13.61 -3.53 -2.87
CA LYS A 108 14.59 -2.90 -3.79
C LYS A 108 16.01 -3.33 -3.44
N LYS A 109 16.37 -3.22 -2.17
CA LYS A 109 17.70 -3.60 -1.69
C LYS A 109 18.00 -5.07 -1.97
N ALA A 110 17.08 -5.97 -1.66
CA ALA A 110 17.24 -7.39 -1.90
C ALA A 110 17.35 -7.71 -3.39
N ALA A 111 16.53 -7.07 -4.22
CA ALA A 111 16.57 -7.25 -5.67
C ALA A 111 17.91 -6.82 -6.26
N ASP A 112 18.45 -5.69 -5.81
CA ASP A 112 19.76 -5.20 -6.25
C ASP A 112 20.88 -6.16 -5.85
N GLU A 113 20.84 -6.69 -4.62
CA GLU A 113 21.84 -7.64 -4.12
C GLU A 113 21.80 -8.96 -4.91
N GLU A 114 20.63 -9.39 -5.37
CA GLU A 114 20.46 -10.64 -6.15
C GLU A 114 20.63 -10.43 -7.66
N GLY A 115 20.77 -9.20 -8.14
CA GLY A 115 20.81 -8.89 -9.56
C GLY A 115 19.47 -9.10 -10.26
N ASP A 116 18.37 -9.01 -9.51
CA ASP A 116 17.00 -9.09 -10.04
C ASP A 116 16.56 -7.72 -10.56
N TYR A 117 16.89 -7.47 -11.82
CA TYR A 117 16.60 -6.19 -12.47
C TYR A 117 15.11 -5.94 -12.68
N LEU A 118 14.33 -7.01 -12.86
CA LEU A 118 12.88 -6.88 -13.08
C LEU A 118 12.19 -6.30 -11.85
N THR A 119 12.39 -6.92 -10.70
CA THR A 119 11.82 -6.45 -9.43
C THR A 119 12.42 -5.10 -9.02
N SER A 120 13.72 -4.92 -9.21
CA SER A 120 14.40 -3.66 -8.90
C SER A 120 13.79 -2.48 -9.66
N ALA A 121 13.54 -2.64 -10.97
CA ALA A 121 12.94 -1.61 -11.80
C ALA A 121 11.49 -1.31 -11.38
N LEU A 122 10.70 -2.32 -11.05
CA LEU A 122 9.34 -2.15 -10.56
C LEU A 122 9.31 -1.35 -9.24
N MET A 123 10.24 -1.64 -8.34
CA MET A 123 10.33 -0.93 -7.07
C MET A 123 10.71 0.55 -7.23
N ASP A 124 11.47 0.91 -8.24
CA ASP A 124 11.79 2.33 -8.50
C ASP A 124 10.54 3.18 -8.70
N ASP A 125 9.56 2.68 -9.45
CA ASP A 125 8.28 3.37 -9.66
C ASP A 125 7.51 3.53 -8.35
N TYR A 126 7.52 2.51 -7.50
CA TYR A 126 6.83 2.53 -6.22
C TYR A 126 7.51 3.45 -5.20
N ILE A 127 8.84 3.49 -5.19
CA ILE A 127 9.62 4.40 -4.35
C ILE A 127 9.21 5.85 -4.67
N GLU A 128 9.23 6.23 -5.94
CA GLU A 128 8.85 7.59 -6.35
C GLU A 128 7.41 7.89 -5.92
N ARG A 129 6.50 6.97 -6.14
CA ARG A 129 5.10 7.17 -5.82
C ARG A 129 4.85 7.34 -4.34
N PHE A 130 5.40 6.49 -3.50
CA PHE A 130 5.19 6.59 -2.04
C PHE A 130 5.88 7.82 -1.45
N TYR A 131 7.08 8.18 -1.89
CA TYR A 131 7.73 9.42 -1.42
C TYR A 131 6.89 10.65 -1.75
N LYS A 132 6.33 10.71 -2.95
CA LYS A 132 5.45 11.81 -3.35
C LYS A 132 4.19 11.88 -2.48
N GLU A 133 3.50 10.76 -2.33
CA GLU A 133 2.24 10.74 -1.59
C GLU A 133 2.45 10.98 -0.09
N ILE A 134 3.54 10.49 0.48
CA ILE A 134 3.91 10.78 1.87
C ILE A 134 4.16 12.27 2.07
N TRP A 135 4.88 12.91 1.14
CA TRP A 135 5.08 14.35 1.19
C TRP A 135 3.74 15.11 1.14
N MET A 136 2.89 14.77 0.19
CA MET A 136 1.60 15.43 0.01
C MET A 136 0.68 15.24 1.22
N LEU A 137 0.58 14.03 1.76
CA LEU A 137 -0.19 13.77 2.98
C LEU A 137 0.34 14.55 4.17
N GLY A 138 1.65 14.69 4.28
CA GLY A 138 2.27 15.51 5.31
C GLY A 138 1.86 16.98 5.22
N GLN A 139 1.67 17.51 4.01
CA GLN A 139 1.21 18.88 3.83
C GLN A 139 -0.27 19.06 4.25
N VAL A 140 -1.10 18.09 3.92
CA VAL A 140 -2.53 18.10 4.27
C VAL A 140 -2.73 18.13 5.79
N LEU A 141 -1.84 17.49 6.54
CA LEU A 141 -1.94 17.33 7.98
C LEU A 141 -1.22 18.43 8.81
N LYS A 142 -0.65 19.41 8.16
CA LYS A 142 -0.01 20.57 8.85
C LYS A 142 -0.99 21.56 9.44
#